data_a84c46fe96b6359ca1c205d4ab576375
#
_entry.id   a84c46fe96b6359ca1c205d4ab576375
#
_cell.length_a   1.000
_cell.length_b   1.000
_cell.length_c   1.000
_cell.angle_alpha   90.00
_cell.angle_beta   90.00
_cell.angle_gamma   90.00
#
_symmetry.space_group_name_H-M   'P 1'
#
loop_
_entity.id
_entity.type
_entity.pdbx_description
1 polymer ?
#
loop_
_entity_poly.entity_id
_entity_poly.type
_entity_poly.pdbx_seq_one_letter_code
_entity_poly.pdbx_strand_id
1 'polypeptide(L)'
;MPKPKQHKLEVGHSAGVEAVQHVVRLRHIPYGFFEKELSGYFSQFGDVKRVRVVRNKKGNHVGTAFVEFKDGAVAQIAAQTMDNYLLAENRLRCKLLGQDKVPKCIRRGKRFVKIARPGENRLIHAKQQSEDRTPEREKRRRDRFVDELQKRMAKVREMGINYEFDFETKLKEFLANE
;
A
#
# COMPACT_ATOMS: atom_id res chain seq x y z
N MET A 1 -58.48 -6.06 17.86
CA MET A 1 -57.63 -6.56 18.95
C MET A 1 -56.26 -6.82 18.37
N PRO A 2 -55.25 -5.97 18.54
CA PRO A 2 -53.90 -6.24 18.07
C PRO A 2 -53.16 -7.10 19.09
N LYS A 3 -52.43 -8.12 18.62
CA LYS A 3 -51.65 -9.06 19.42
C LYS A 3 -50.40 -8.37 19.97
N PRO A 4 -50.00 -8.61 21.25
CA PRO A 4 -48.81 -8.04 21.84
C PRO A 4 -47.56 -8.68 21.24
N LYS A 5 -46.61 -7.83 20.82
CA LYS A 5 -45.26 -8.24 20.42
C LYS A 5 -44.50 -8.71 21.66
N GLN A 6 -44.21 -9.98 21.74
CA GLN A 6 -43.33 -10.54 22.77
C GLN A 6 -41.91 -10.06 22.51
N HIS A 7 -41.38 -9.25 23.42
CA HIS A 7 -39.95 -8.93 23.53
C HIS A 7 -39.21 -10.17 24.03
N LYS A 8 -38.54 -10.86 23.13
CA LYS A 8 -37.65 -11.95 23.46
C LYS A 8 -36.36 -11.34 23.99
N LEU A 9 -36.22 -11.27 25.31
CA LEU A 9 -34.97 -11.01 25.99
C LEU A 9 -34.08 -12.25 25.80
N GLU A 10 -33.26 -12.25 24.79
CA GLU A 10 -32.17 -13.20 24.65
C GLU A 10 -31.00 -12.74 25.54
N VAL A 11 -30.99 -13.19 26.79
CA VAL A 11 -29.81 -13.18 27.63
C VAL A 11 -28.93 -14.32 27.13
N GLY A 12 -28.22 -14.05 26.05
CA GLY A 12 -27.15 -14.91 25.55
C GLY A 12 -25.89 -14.67 26.32
N HIS A 13 -25.67 -15.37 27.42
CA HIS A 13 -24.36 -15.62 27.95
C HIS A 13 -23.65 -16.60 27.03
N SER A 14 -23.19 -16.11 25.87
CA SER A 14 -22.09 -16.76 25.19
C SER A 14 -20.82 -16.29 25.93
N ALA A 15 -20.25 -17.16 26.74
CA ALA A 15 -18.84 -17.12 27.06
C ALA A 15 -18.06 -17.21 25.76
N GLY A 16 -17.98 -16.08 25.05
CA GLY A 16 -17.17 -15.93 23.86
C GLY A 16 -15.75 -16.12 24.29
N VAL A 17 -15.09 -17.13 23.77
CA VAL A 17 -13.64 -17.21 23.70
C VAL A 17 -13.21 -15.81 23.30
N GLU A 18 -12.61 -15.07 24.22
CA GLU A 18 -12.11 -13.72 23.96
C GLU A 18 -11.16 -13.85 22.79
N ALA A 19 -11.58 -13.32 21.64
CA ALA A 19 -10.81 -13.42 20.41
C ALA A 19 -9.48 -12.71 20.68
N VAL A 20 -8.45 -13.51 20.91
CA VAL A 20 -7.14 -13.05 21.37
C VAL A 20 -6.64 -11.97 20.41
N GLN A 21 -6.46 -10.77 20.94
CA GLN A 21 -6.08 -9.60 20.15
C GLN A 21 -4.56 -9.59 20.02
N HIS A 22 -4.06 -9.76 18.81
CA HIS A 22 -2.62 -9.86 18.53
C HIS A 22 -2.05 -8.60 17.87
N VAL A 23 -2.88 -7.61 17.54
CA VAL A 23 -2.46 -6.44 16.75
C VAL A 23 -2.49 -5.18 17.57
N VAL A 24 -1.35 -4.52 17.65
CA VAL A 24 -1.17 -3.21 18.27
C VAL A 24 -1.12 -2.14 17.21
N ARG A 25 -1.90 -1.08 17.35
CA ARG A 25 -1.84 0.12 16.54
C ARG A 25 -0.96 1.15 17.23
N LEU A 26 0.02 1.64 16.51
CA LEU A 26 0.92 2.71 16.91
C LEU A 26 0.55 3.99 16.17
N ARG A 27 0.58 5.12 16.87
CA ARG A 27 0.44 6.47 16.28
C ARG A 27 1.57 7.38 16.75
N HIS A 28 1.79 8.46 16.00
CA HIS A 28 2.84 9.46 16.22
C HIS A 28 4.24 8.85 16.16
N ILE A 29 4.45 7.91 15.23
CA ILE A 29 5.76 7.31 15.01
C ILE A 29 6.65 8.35 14.33
N PRO A 30 7.87 8.58 14.84
CA PRO A 30 8.81 9.52 14.23
C PRO A 30 9.26 9.04 12.85
N TYR A 31 9.70 10.00 12.03
CA TYR A 31 10.29 9.66 10.74
C TYR A 31 11.58 8.84 10.94
N GLY A 32 11.74 7.83 10.10
CA GLY A 32 12.87 6.89 10.22
C GLY A 32 12.54 5.58 10.93
N PHE A 33 11.46 5.53 11.74
CA PHE A 33 10.96 4.29 12.31
C PHE A 33 10.06 3.56 11.33
N PHE A 34 10.68 2.78 10.46
CA PHE A 34 10.00 1.97 9.46
C PHE A 34 9.83 0.52 9.93
N GLU A 35 9.39 -0.34 9.06
CA GLU A 35 9.01 -1.72 9.39
C GLU A 35 10.16 -2.52 10.01
N LYS A 36 11.40 -2.31 9.55
CA LYS A 36 12.58 -3.01 10.06
C LYS A 36 12.93 -2.58 11.49
N GLU A 37 12.97 -1.27 11.70
CA GLU A 37 13.29 -0.66 12.98
C GLU A 37 12.21 -0.99 14.02
N LEU A 38 10.92 -0.89 13.63
CA LEU A 38 9.80 -1.28 14.48
C LEU A 38 9.84 -2.78 14.81
N SER A 39 10.14 -3.63 13.85
CA SER A 39 10.25 -5.07 14.10
C SER A 39 11.38 -5.38 15.09
N GLY A 40 12.55 -4.75 14.91
CA GLY A 40 13.68 -4.90 15.84
C GLY A 40 13.35 -4.40 17.23
N TYR A 41 12.74 -3.22 17.35
CA TYR A 41 12.36 -2.64 18.62
C TYR A 41 11.30 -3.46 19.36
N PHE A 42 10.24 -3.87 18.68
CA PHE A 42 9.15 -4.61 19.31
C PHE A 42 9.47 -6.09 19.56
N SER A 43 10.54 -6.63 18.95
CA SER A 43 10.99 -7.99 19.23
C SER A 43 11.49 -8.20 20.65
N GLN A 44 11.82 -7.12 21.40
CA GLN A 44 12.14 -7.19 22.83
C GLN A 44 10.97 -7.63 23.72
N PHE A 45 9.74 -7.41 23.28
CA PHE A 45 8.54 -7.86 24.00
C PHE A 45 8.18 -9.31 23.69
N GLY A 46 8.54 -9.79 22.49
CA GLY A 46 8.26 -11.14 22.04
C GLY A 46 8.23 -11.25 20.52
N ASP A 47 7.79 -12.40 20.02
CA ASP A 47 7.80 -12.74 18.60
C ASP A 47 6.84 -11.86 17.79
N VAL A 48 7.41 -11.05 16.92
CA VAL A 48 6.67 -10.20 15.98
C VAL A 48 6.36 -11.00 14.72
N LYS A 49 5.10 -11.11 14.36
CA LYS A 49 4.63 -11.80 13.16
C LYS A 49 4.64 -10.91 11.94
N ARG A 50 4.15 -9.68 12.06
CA ARG A 50 4.07 -8.69 10.98
C ARG A 50 4.18 -7.27 11.50
N VAL A 51 4.77 -6.41 10.70
CA VAL A 51 4.76 -4.96 10.91
C VAL A 51 4.31 -4.27 9.61
N ARG A 52 3.48 -3.25 9.75
CA ARG A 52 3.02 -2.41 8.64
C ARG A 52 3.00 -0.95 9.02
N VAL A 53 3.75 -0.15 8.32
CA VAL A 53 3.67 1.30 8.40
C VAL A 53 2.66 1.81 7.37
N VAL A 54 1.74 2.66 7.81
CA VAL A 54 0.73 3.26 6.94
C VAL A 54 1.39 4.34 6.09
N ARG A 55 1.16 4.27 4.79
CA ARG A 55 1.67 5.23 3.82
C ARG A 55 0.53 5.83 3.01
N ASN A 56 0.69 7.07 2.63
CA ASN A 56 -0.26 7.74 1.74
C ASN A 56 -0.08 7.25 0.28
N LYS A 57 -0.91 7.74 -0.62
CA LYS A 57 -0.83 7.40 -2.06
C LYS A 57 0.50 7.80 -2.71
N LYS A 58 1.21 8.78 -2.14
CA LYS A 58 2.53 9.24 -2.59
C LYS A 58 3.68 8.40 -2.01
N GLY A 59 3.39 7.40 -1.15
CA GLY A 59 4.38 6.56 -0.48
C GLY A 59 4.94 7.13 0.82
N ASN A 60 4.54 8.33 1.23
CA ASN A 60 5.00 8.95 2.45
C ASN A 60 4.33 8.33 3.68
N HIS A 61 5.08 8.19 4.73
CA HIS A 61 4.68 7.68 6.02
C HIS A 61 3.70 8.66 6.72
N VAL A 62 2.66 8.13 7.35
CA VAL A 62 1.57 8.90 7.98
C VAL A 62 1.68 8.93 9.51
N GLY A 63 2.80 8.47 10.07
CA GLY A 63 2.98 8.40 11.52
C GLY A 63 2.15 7.32 12.22
N THR A 64 1.62 6.36 11.47
CA THR A 64 0.83 5.26 12.00
C THR A 64 1.41 3.93 11.54
N ALA A 65 1.50 2.94 12.44
CA ALA A 65 1.85 1.58 12.10
C ALA A 65 1.00 0.56 12.87
N PHE A 66 1.08 -0.67 12.41
CA PHE A 66 0.47 -1.84 13.02
C PHE A 66 1.53 -2.90 13.24
N VAL A 67 1.56 -3.46 14.45
CA VAL A 67 2.44 -4.58 14.83
C VAL A 67 1.58 -5.76 15.23
N GLU A 68 1.75 -6.88 14.56
CA GLU A 68 1.09 -8.14 14.89
C GLU A 68 2.09 -9.03 15.63
N PHE A 69 1.77 -9.42 16.84
CA PHE A 69 2.52 -10.39 17.64
C PHE A 69 2.00 -11.80 17.41
N LYS A 70 2.80 -12.79 17.73
CA LYS A 70 2.34 -14.18 17.74
C LYS A 70 1.44 -14.45 18.94
N ASP A 71 1.75 -13.85 20.08
CA ASP A 71 1.03 -13.99 21.33
C ASP A 71 0.24 -12.71 21.66
N GLY A 72 -1.03 -12.89 22.04
CA GLY A 72 -1.91 -11.79 22.42
C GLY A 72 -1.58 -11.18 23.77
N ALA A 73 -1.07 -11.95 24.73
CA ALA A 73 -0.62 -11.45 26.02
C ALA A 73 0.56 -10.48 25.85
N VAL A 74 1.51 -10.85 24.98
CA VAL A 74 2.64 -9.98 24.60
C VAL A 74 2.15 -8.70 23.93
N ALA A 75 1.17 -8.79 23.05
CA ALA A 75 0.58 -7.62 22.38
C ALA A 75 -0.06 -6.66 23.42
N GLN A 76 -0.73 -7.18 24.42
CA GLN A 76 -1.35 -6.38 25.48
C GLN A 76 -0.29 -5.66 26.32
N ILE A 77 0.75 -6.38 26.77
CA ILE A 77 1.86 -5.82 27.54
C ILE A 77 2.56 -4.74 26.74
N ALA A 78 2.90 -5.03 25.49
CA ALA A 78 3.55 -4.06 24.60
C ALA A 78 2.70 -2.81 24.38
N ALA A 79 1.38 -2.96 24.22
CA ALA A 79 0.48 -1.81 24.06
C ALA A 79 0.43 -0.95 25.32
N GLN A 80 0.36 -1.55 26.51
CA GLN A 80 0.31 -0.82 27.79
C GLN A 80 1.64 -0.14 28.12
N THR A 81 2.76 -0.84 27.91
CA THR A 81 4.10 -0.31 28.22
C THR A 81 4.48 0.84 27.28
N MET A 82 4.11 0.74 26.01
CA MET A 82 4.49 1.71 24.99
C MET A 82 3.48 2.84 24.78
N ASP A 83 2.33 2.82 25.46
CA ASP A 83 1.41 3.95 25.40
C ASP A 83 2.00 5.14 26.19
N ASN A 84 1.97 6.31 25.56
CA ASN A 84 2.59 7.55 26.03
C ASN A 84 4.14 7.54 26.13
N TYR A 85 4.81 6.51 25.64
CA TYR A 85 6.27 6.47 25.63
C TYR A 85 6.82 7.57 24.69
N LEU A 86 7.84 8.29 25.17
CA LEU A 86 8.52 9.31 24.38
C LEU A 86 9.59 8.68 23.49
N LEU A 87 9.36 8.67 22.18
CA LEU A 87 10.29 8.15 21.21
C LEU A 87 10.70 9.26 20.25
N ALA A 88 11.98 9.66 20.28
CA ALA A 88 12.52 10.72 19.41
C ALA A 88 11.57 11.93 19.33
N GLU A 89 11.32 12.59 20.45
CA GLU A 89 10.47 13.80 20.60
C GLU A 89 8.96 13.59 20.37
N ASN A 90 8.54 12.42 19.91
CA ASN A 90 7.13 12.10 19.71
C ASN A 90 6.59 11.18 20.81
N ARG A 91 5.43 11.52 21.36
CA ARG A 91 4.72 10.62 22.28
C ARG A 91 3.95 9.57 21.49
N LEU A 92 4.37 8.33 21.58
CA LEU A 92 3.67 7.22 20.99
C LEU A 92 2.28 7.05 21.61
N ARG A 93 1.32 6.69 20.78
CA ARG A 93 0.00 6.24 21.23
C ARG A 93 -0.20 4.81 20.75
N CYS A 94 -0.26 3.90 21.69
CA CYS A 94 -0.40 2.48 21.47
C CYS A 94 -1.77 2.00 21.90
N LYS A 95 -2.47 1.28 21.02
CA LYS A 95 -3.78 0.69 21.33
C LYS A 95 -3.86 -0.72 20.76
N LEU A 96 -4.28 -1.65 21.59
CA LEU A 96 -4.63 -3.00 21.17
C LEU A 96 -5.91 -2.94 20.30
N LEU A 97 -5.92 -3.65 19.18
CA LEU A 97 -7.05 -3.68 18.25
C LEU A 97 -7.83 -4.98 18.37
N GLY A 98 -9.16 -4.87 18.47
CA GLY A 98 -10.06 -6.02 18.29
C GLY A 98 -9.94 -6.58 16.88
N GLN A 99 -10.22 -7.86 16.70
CA GLN A 99 -10.10 -8.55 15.40
C GLN A 99 -10.88 -7.86 14.27
N ASP A 100 -12.05 -7.32 14.58
CA ASP A 100 -12.91 -6.62 13.59
C ASP A 100 -12.29 -5.32 13.09
N LYS A 101 -11.46 -4.67 13.92
CA LYS A 101 -10.81 -3.39 13.61
C LYS A 101 -9.44 -3.54 12.96
N VAL A 102 -8.98 -4.79 12.73
CA VAL A 102 -7.69 -5.04 12.09
C VAL A 102 -7.75 -4.71 10.60
N PRO A 103 -6.89 -3.82 10.09
CA PRO A 103 -6.91 -3.43 8.69
C PRO A 103 -6.52 -4.59 7.76
N LYS A 104 -7.06 -4.55 6.54
CA LYS A 104 -6.77 -5.57 5.51
C LYS A 104 -5.28 -5.68 5.18
N CYS A 105 -4.51 -4.61 5.34
CA CYS A 105 -3.07 -4.59 5.08
C CYS A 105 -2.27 -5.50 6.04
N ILE A 106 -2.78 -5.76 7.24
CA ILE A 106 -2.18 -6.71 8.18
C ILE A 106 -2.69 -8.13 7.91
N ARG A 107 -3.99 -8.30 7.64
CA ARG A 107 -4.58 -9.63 7.41
C ARG A 107 -4.00 -10.31 6.16
N ARG A 108 -3.71 -9.54 5.09
CA ARG A 108 -3.23 -10.03 3.80
C ARG A 108 -1.92 -9.34 3.43
N GLY A 109 -1.05 -10.06 2.75
CA GLY A 109 0.19 -9.51 2.21
C GLY A 109 1.45 -10.16 2.78
N LYS A 110 2.60 -9.73 2.24
CA LYS A 110 3.92 -10.23 2.64
C LYS A 110 4.25 -9.83 4.08
N ARG A 111 5.02 -10.66 4.79
CA ARG A 111 5.45 -10.42 6.18
C ARG A 111 6.13 -9.06 6.33
N PHE A 112 7.02 -8.73 5.40
CA PHE A 112 7.65 -7.43 5.29
C PHE A 112 7.47 -6.90 3.86
N VAL A 113 7.13 -5.63 3.72
CA VAL A 113 7.21 -4.95 2.44
C VAL A 113 8.59 -4.32 2.37
N LYS A 114 9.41 -4.77 1.43
CA LYS A 114 10.64 -4.07 1.10
C LYS A 114 10.25 -2.71 0.51
N ILE A 115 10.51 -1.66 1.26
CA ILE A 115 10.27 -0.31 0.80
C ILE A 115 11.53 0.16 0.11
N ALA A 116 11.38 0.63 -1.11
CA ALA A 116 12.47 1.24 -1.84
C ALA A 116 13.01 2.45 -1.05
N ARG A 117 14.31 2.55 -0.94
CA ARG A 117 14.97 3.72 -0.34
C ARG A 117 14.60 4.97 -1.14
N PRO A 118 14.58 6.17 -0.52
CA PRO A 118 14.42 7.41 -1.27
C PRO A 118 15.41 7.44 -2.45
N GLY A 119 14.89 7.59 -3.67
CA GLY A 119 15.68 7.53 -4.91
C GLY A 119 15.90 6.13 -5.51
N GLU A 120 15.68 5.03 -4.80
CA GLU A 120 15.86 3.66 -5.33
C GLU A 120 14.91 3.41 -6.53
N ASN A 121 13.67 3.88 -6.45
CA ASN A 121 12.73 3.79 -7.58
C ASN A 121 13.23 4.56 -8.81
N ARG A 122 13.89 5.67 -8.61
CA ARG A 122 14.52 6.45 -9.71
C ARG A 122 15.62 5.62 -10.38
N LEU A 123 16.49 4.97 -9.60
CA LEU A 123 17.55 4.10 -10.11
C LEU A 123 16.96 2.87 -10.81
N ILE A 124 15.92 2.26 -10.25
CA ILE A 124 15.23 1.14 -10.89
C ILE A 124 14.62 1.57 -12.22
N HIS A 125 13.96 2.73 -12.28
CA HIS A 125 13.41 3.27 -13.51
C HIS A 125 14.48 3.63 -14.53
N ALA A 126 15.58 4.27 -14.09
CA ALA A 126 16.70 4.58 -14.96
C ALA A 126 17.31 3.30 -15.54
N LYS A 127 17.51 2.27 -14.72
CA LYS A 127 18.00 0.97 -15.16
C LYS A 127 17.04 0.30 -16.16
N GLN A 128 15.73 0.32 -15.88
CA GLN A 128 14.72 -0.21 -16.81
C GLN A 128 14.62 0.54 -18.13
N GLN A 129 14.96 1.84 -18.12
CA GLN A 129 15.02 2.64 -19.34
C GLN A 129 16.31 2.43 -20.13
N SER A 130 17.42 2.10 -19.46
CA SER A 130 18.71 1.81 -20.09
C SER A 130 18.86 0.35 -20.55
N GLU A 131 17.99 -0.55 -20.08
CA GLU A 131 17.98 -1.93 -20.56
C GLU A 131 17.42 -1.98 -21.97
N ASP A 132 18.12 -2.69 -22.87
CA ASP A 132 17.67 -2.92 -24.24
C ASP A 132 16.29 -3.59 -24.23
N ARG A 133 15.40 -3.05 -25.02
CA ARG A 133 14.03 -3.55 -25.09
C ARG A 133 13.98 -4.78 -25.99
N THR A 134 13.19 -5.77 -25.56
CA THR A 134 12.93 -6.90 -26.46
C THR A 134 12.19 -6.41 -27.71
N PRO A 135 12.52 -6.93 -28.91
CA PRO A 135 11.93 -6.50 -30.18
C PRO A 135 10.39 -6.55 -30.19
N GLU A 136 9.80 -7.51 -29.47
CA GLU A 136 8.34 -7.58 -29.31
C GLU A 136 7.76 -6.38 -28.52
N ARG A 137 8.47 -5.94 -27.50
CA ARG A 137 8.05 -4.80 -26.67
C ARG A 137 8.17 -3.50 -27.42
N GLU A 138 9.17 -3.39 -28.26
CA GLU A 138 9.34 -2.26 -29.19
C GLU A 138 8.25 -2.23 -30.25
N LYS A 139 7.95 -3.35 -30.89
CA LYS A 139 6.84 -3.47 -31.82
C LYS A 139 5.52 -3.03 -31.21
N ARG A 140 5.16 -3.56 -30.03
CA ARG A 140 3.93 -3.16 -29.33
C ARG A 140 3.87 -1.68 -28.97
N ARG A 141 5.02 -1.05 -28.73
CA ARG A 141 5.10 0.40 -28.47
C ARG A 141 4.88 1.20 -29.74
N ARG A 142 5.49 0.79 -30.85
CA ARG A 142 5.30 1.39 -32.18
C ARG A 142 3.83 1.33 -32.58
N ASP A 143 3.22 0.14 -32.49
CA ASP A 143 1.81 -0.06 -32.84
C ASP A 143 0.89 0.88 -32.03
N ARG A 144 1.08 0.95 -30.71
CA ARG A 144 0.30 1.88 -29.86
C ARG A 144 0.49 3.35 -30.25
N PHE A 145 1.70 3.73 -30.59
CA PHE A 145 2.01 5.10 -31.00
C PHE A 145 1.31 5.45 -32.33
N VAL A 146 1.34 4.53 -33.26
CA VAL A 146 0.62 4.66 -34.54
C VAL A 146 -0.88 4.81 -34.31
N ASP A 147 -1.48 3.93 -33.54
CA ASP A 147 -2.91 3.97 -33.16
C ASP A 147 -3.29 5.29 -32.49
N GLU A 148 -2.45 5.78 -31.59
CA GLU A 148 -2.70 7.03 -30.89
C GLU A 148 -2.63 8.25 -31.83
N LEU A 149 -1.65 8.26 -32.75
CA LEU A 149 -1.54 9.30 -33.75
C LEU A 149 -2.73 9.31 -34.68
N GLN A 150 -3.17 8.14 -35.16
CA GLN A 150 -4.34 8.04 -36.03
C GLN A 150 -5.60 8.60 -35.34
N LYS A 151 -5.79 8.27 -34.05
CA LYS A 151 -6.90 8.82 -33.26
C LYS A 151 -6.83 10.34 -33.11
N ARG A 152 -5.63 10.86 -32.89
CA ARG A 152 -5.42 12.32 -32.80
C ARG A 152 -5.70 13.01 -34.14
N MET A 153 -5.23 12.42 -35.24
CA MET A 153 -5.48 12.95 -36.58
C MET A 153 -6.97 12.94 -36.97
N ALA A 154 -7.67 11.84 -36.61
CA ALA A 154 -9.13 11.78 -36.82
C ALA A 154 -9.84 12.91 -36.08
N LYS A 155 -9.46 13.15 -34.79
CA LYS A 155 -10.04 14.24 -33.99
C LYS A 155 -9.73 15.64 -34.56
N VAL A 156 -8.55 15.85 -35.12
CA VAL A 156 -8.18 17.12 -35.78
C VAL A 156 -9.04 17.35 -37.02
N ARG A 157 -9.28 16.29 -37.82
CA ARG A 157 -10.19 16.35 -38.97
C ARG A 157 -11.63 16.65 -38.60
N GLU A 158 -12.14 16.05 -37.49
CA GLU A 158 -13.46 16.35 -36.94
C GLU A 158 -13.62 17.81 -36.53
N MET A 159 -12.54 18.44 -36.03
CA MET A 159 -12.53 19.88 -35.71
C MET A 159 -12.44 20.80 -36.90
N GLY A 160 -12.45 20.27 -38.16
CA GLY A 160 -12.40 21.05 -39.38
C GLY A 160 -11.02 21.66 -39.68
N ILE A 161 -9.99 21.24 -38.98
CA ILE A 161 -8.62 21.69 -39.22
C ILE A 161 -8.01 20.82 -40.31
N ASN A 162 -7.76 21.42 -41.46
CA ASN A 162 -7.10 20.74 -42.58
C ASN A 162 -5.59 20.73 -42.37
N TYR A 163 -5.12 19.76 -41.57
CA TYR A 163 -3.71 19.56 -41.28
C TYR A 163 -3.19 18.39 -42.10
N GLU A 164 -2.40 18.69 -43.13
CA GLU A 164 -1.73 17.71 -43.96
C GLU A 164 -0.39 17.32 -43.30
N PHE A 165 -0.42 16.30 -42.46
CA PHE A 165 0.78 15.65 -42.01
C PHE A 165 0.93 14.32 -42.70
N ASP A 166 1.96 14.23 -43.55
CA ASP A 166 2.26 13.00 -44.27
C ASP A 166 2.91 11.96 -43.35
N PHE A 167 2.02 11.33 -42.61
CA PHE A 167 2.38 10.34 -41.60
C PHE A 167 2.93 9.06 -42.22
N GLU A 168 2.44 8.67 -43.39
CA GLU A 168 2.84 7.42 -44.05
C GLU A 168 4.28 7.48 -44.54
N THR A 169 4.68 8.60 -45.13
CA THR A 169 6.05 8.81 -45.59
C THR A 169 7.03 8.89 -44.46
N LYS A 170 6.69 9.64 -43.39
CA LYS A 170 7.50 9.72 -42.18
C LYS A 170 7.62 8.40 -41.43
N LEU A 171 6.57 7.59 -41.38
CA LEU A 171 6.60 6.27 -40.80
C LEU A 171 7.49 5.31 -41.61
N LYS A 172 7.40 5.36 -42.94
CA LYS A 172 8.25 4.55 -43.83
C LYS A 172 9.73 4.94 -43.72
N GLU A 173 10.03 6.23 -43.64
CA GLU A 173 11.39 6.72 -43.38
C GLU A 173 11.93 6.25 -42.02
N PHE A 174 11.10 6.27 -40.99
CA PHE A 174 11.50 5.81 -39.69
C PHE A 174 11.74 4.29 -39.62
N LEU A 175 10.96 3.52 -40.35
CA LEU A 175 11.10 2.06 -40.44
C LEU A 175 12.23 1.61 -41.36
N ALA A 176 12.64 2.46 -42.32
CA ALA A 176 13.74 2.18 -43.24
C ALA A 176 15.13 2.51 -42.68
N ASN A 177 15.20 3.30 -41.61
CA ASN A 177 16.45 3.70 -40.93
C ASN A 177 16.82 2.78 -39.74
N GLU A 178 16.14 1.66 -39.56
CA GLU A 178 16.47 0.55 -38.67
C GLU A 178 16.98 -0.66 -39.47
#